data_0bb0932a281b4806635b9fc0dee0d56d
#
_entry.id   0bb0932a281b4806635b9fc0dee0d56d
#
_cell.length_a   1.000
_cell.length_b   1.000
_cell.length_c   1.000
_cell.angle_alpha   90.00
_cell.angle_beta   90.00
_cell.angle_gamma   90.00
#
_symmetry.space_group_name_H-M   'P 1'
#
loop_
_entity.id
_entity.type
_entity.pdbx_description
1 polymer ?
#
loop_
_entity_poly.entity_id
_entity_poly.type
_entity_poly.pdbx_seq_one_letter_code
_entity_poly.pdbx_strand_id
1 'polypeptide(L)'
;MEYESLFKAARQAGTLLAETETERLGRTLMHAAQLLRTHTPRLLEANARDLEAMAPDSPLRDRLRLTPERIAAIADDMEAVAHLPSPQGEELERRTRPNGMTIVKRRVPFGVVGMICEARPNVTADIFSLCIKTGNACVLKGGGDARHSNEAIAALLHEALRSEGIDEHAFTLLPSDHASVGALLNAVGYVDVVIPRGGAGLIRFVRENARVPVIETGAGIVHTYFDRDGDLAKGRAVVCNAKTRRVSVCNALDCLVIHRDRLADLPELCAPLAAARVTVYADAEAFAALGGHYPADLLEHASEEHFGTEFLDYKLAVRTVASPEEALAHIARYSSRHSEAIVTENKQTATQFTRAVDAACVYVNVSTAFTDGAQFGMGAEIGISTQKLHARGPMALRELTSYKYLIAGDGQTRP
;
A
#
# COMPACT_ATOMS: atom_id res chain seq x y z
N MET A 1 -21.23 20.81 12.00
CA MET A 1 -22.60 20.23 11.90
C MET A 1 -22.77 19.42 10.61
N GLU A 2 -22.39 19.92 9.43
CA GLU A 2 -22.59 19.20 8.14
C GLU A 2 -21.80 17.88 8.06
N TYR A 3 -20.50 17.87 8.33
CA TYR A 3 -19.68 16.63 8.31
C TYR A 3 -20.06 15.66 9.42
N GLU A 4 -20.47 16.12 10.60
CA GLU A 4 -20.82 15.27 11.72
C GLU A 4 -22.03 14.38 11.40
N SER A 5 -23.03 14.90 10.69
CA SER A 5 -24.18 14.10 10.25
C SER A 5 -23.78 12.98 9.29
N LEU A 6 -22.83 13.23 8.37
CA LEU A 6 -22.29 12.22 7.48
C LEU A 6 -21.53 11.12 8.25
N PHE A 7 -20.68 11.51 9.19
CA PHE A 7 -19.94 10.54 10.02
C PHE A 7 -20.87 9.70 10.90
N LYS A 8 -21.93 10.31 11.46
CA LYS A 8 -22.95 9.59 12.23
C LYS A 8 -23.70 8.58 11.39
N ALA A 9 -24.10 8.95 10.15
CA ALA A 9 -24.75 8.04 9.22
C ALA A 9 -23.81 6.88 8.82
N ALA A 10 -22.54 7.18 8.49
CA ALA A 10 -21.55 6.16 8.19
C ALA A 10 -21.32 5.20 9.37
N ARG A 11 -21.31 5.70 10.61
CA ARG A 11 -21.21 4.88 11.83
C ARG A 11 -22.38 3.94 12.01
N GLN A 12 -23.62 4.41 11.76
CA GLN A 12 -24.82 3.59 11.81
C GLN A 12 -24.80 2.52 10.72
N ALA A 13 -24.47 2.91 9.48
CA ALA A 13 -24.34 1.97 8.35
C ALA A 13 -23.26 0.90 8.62
N GLY A 14 -22.12 1.27 9.19
CA GLY A 14 -21.03 0.34 9.56
C GLY A 14 -21.49 -0.69 10.61
N THR A 15 -22.32 -0.29 11.57
CA THR A 15 -22.89 -1.22 12.55
C THR A 15 -23.77 -2.27 11.88
N LEU A 16 -24.64 -1.88 10.95
CA LEU A 16 -25.50 -2.78 10.21
C LEU A 16 -24.70 -3.66 9.23
N LEU A 17 -23.69 -3.10 8.60
CA LEU A 17 -22.84 -3.80 7.64
C LEU A 17 -22.06 -4.95 8.32
N ALA A 18 -21.61 -4.75 9.56
CA ALA A 18 -20.92 -5.78 10.34
C ALA A 18 -21.78 -7.01 10.65
N GLU A 19 -23.12 -6.89 10.55
CA GLU A 19 -24.08 -7.99 10.73
C GLU A 19 -24.57 -8.56 9.40
N THR A 20 -24.15 -7.96 8.25
CA THR A 20 -24.57 -8.38 6.92
C THR A 20 -23.86 -9.66 6.49
N GLU A 21 -24.61 -10.59 5.89
CA GLU A 21 -24.05 -11.85 5.35
C GLU A 21 -23.00 -11.59 4.28
N THR A 22 -21.90 -12.34 4.33
CA THR A 22 -20.74 -12.17 3.43
C THR A 22 -21.07 -12.38 1.96
N GLU A 23 -22.04 -13.25 1.67
CA GLU A 23 -22.56 -13.50 0.32
C GLU A 23 -23.26 -12.26 -0.26
N ARG A 24 -24.02 -11.54 0.58
CA ARG A 24 -24.68 -10.29 0.18
C ARG A 24 -23.67 -9.19 -0.11
N LEU A 25 -22.60 -9.09 0.70
CA LEU A 25 -21.49 -8.19 0.45
C LEU A 25 -20.79 -8.51 -0.89
N GLY A 26 -20.57 -9.80 -1.18
CA GLY A 26 -20.03 -10.27 -2.45
C GLY A 26 -20.92 -9.88 -3.64
N ARG A 27 -22.25 -10.09 -3.55
CA ARG A 27 -23.18 -9.68 -4.62
C ARG A 27 -23.18 -8.18 -4.85
N THR A 28 -23.07 -7.37 -3.79
CA THR A 28 -22.94 -5.90 -3.90
C THR A 28 -21.74 -5.52 -4.76
N LEU A 29 -20.58 -6.15 -4.55
CA LEU A 29 -19.38 -5.89 -5.34
C LEU A 29 -19.53 -6.33 -6.79
N MET A 30 -20.13 -7.52 -7.04
CA MET A 30 -20.39 -8.00 -8.40
C MET A 30 -21.30 -7.04 -9.16
N HIS A 31 -22.35 -6.54 -8.49
CA HIS A 31 -23.27 -5.56 -9.10
C HIS A 31 -22.57 -4.23 -9.36
N ALA A 32 -21.74 -3.73 -8.42
CA ALA A 32 -20.96 -2.51 -8.60
C ALA A 32 -19.99 -2.63 -9.80
N ALA A 33 -19.31 -3.77 -9.94
CA ALA A 33 -18.43 -4.04 -11.08
C ALA A 33 -19.20 -4.01 -12.41
N GLN A 34 -20.39 -4.61 -12.46
CA GLN A 34 -21.25 -4.58 -13.63
C GLN A 34 -21.70 -3.15 -13.99
N LEU A 35 -22.08 -2.35 -12.98
CA LEU A 35 -22.44 -0.94 -13.19
C LEU A 35 -21.28 -0.11 -13.75
N LEU A 36 -20.05 -0.30 -13.25
CA LEU A 36 -18.86 0.36 -13.79
C LEU A 36 -18.68 0.05 -15.28
N ARG A 37 -18.80 -1.22 -15.70
CA ARG A 37 -18.69 -1.61 -17.11
C ARG A 37 -19.82 -1.00 -17.96
N THR A 38 -21.06 -1.09 -17.49
CA THR A 38 -22.23 -0.63 -18.21
C THR A 38 -22.25 0.89 -18.41
N HIS A 39 -21.76 1.63 -17.40
CA HIS A 39 -21.74 3.09 -17.39
C HIS A 39 -20.37 3.70 -17.75
N THR A 40 -19.50 2.92 -18.42
CA THR A 40 -18.19 3.39 -18.92
C THR A 40 -18.25 4.75 -19.64
N PRO A 41 -19.20 5.03 -20.57
CA PRO A 41 -19.27 6.34 -21.23
C PRO A 41 -19.47 7.51 -20.26
N ARG A 42 -20.33 7.34 -19.24
CA ARG A 42 -20.57 8.36 -18.20
C ARG A 42 -19.32 8.62 -17.36
N LEU A 43 -18.57 7.57 -17.03
CA LEU A 43 -17.34 7.69 -16.27
C LEU A 43 -16.24 8.41 -17.06
N LEU A 44 -16.14 8.14 -18.38
CA LEU A 44 -15.19 8.81 -19.26
C LEU A 44 -15.55 10.28 -19.44
N GLU A 45 -16.85 10.64 -19.54
CA GLU A 45 -17.28 12.03 -19.60
C GLU A 45 -16.92 12.80 -18.31
N ALA A 46 -17.15 12.21 -17.15
CA ALA A 46 -16.76 12.80 -15.87
C ALA A 46 -15.24 12.97 -15.76
N ASN A 47 -14.47 11.96 -16.20
CA ASN A 47 -13.02 12.00 -16.19
C ASN A 47 -12.44 13.04 -17.17
N ALA A 48 -13.10 13.26 -18.32
CA ALA A 48 -12.69 14.30 -19.26
C ALA A 48 -12.72 15.70 -18.61
N ARG A 49 -13.74 15.99 -17.79
CA ARG A 49 -13.83 17.27 -17.05
C ARG A 49 -12.67 17.45 -16.06
N ASP A 50 -12.29 16.39 -15.35
CA ASP A 50 -11.14 16.44 -14.44
C ASP A 50 -9.83 16.64 -15.21
N LEU A 51 -9.67 15.98 -16.38
CA LEU A 51 -8.49 16.13 -17.24
C LEU A 51 -8.40 17.52 -17.91
N GLU A 52 -9.53 18.16 -18.23
CA GLU A 52 -9.57 19.51 -18.77
C GLU A 52 -9.11 20.56 -17.74
N ALA A 53 -9.43 20.34 -16.45
CA ALA A 53 -9.01 21.21 -15.37
C ALA A 53 -7.52 21.07 -14.99
N MET A 54 -6.85 20.00 -15.41
CA MET A 54 -5.45 19.71 -15.09
C MET A 54 -4.51 20.16 -16.21
N ALA A 55 -3.37 20.77 -15.83
CA ALA A 55 -2.32 21.17 -16.77
C ALA A 55 -1.91 20.00 -17.70
N PRO A 56 -1.74 20.22 -19.02
CA PRO A 56 -1.43 19.15 -19.98
C PRO A 56 -0.12 18.40 -19.69
N ASP A 57 0.87 19.07 -19.11
CA ASP A 57 2.21 18.61 -18.76
C ASP A 57 2.31 18.08 -17.32
N SER A 58 1.20 18.05 -16.58
CA SER A 58 1.20 17.53 -15.20
C SER A 58 1.61 16.05 -15.14
N PRO A 59 2.60 15.68 -14.30
CA PRO A 59 3.00 14.29 -14.11
C PRO A 59 1.89 13.43 -13.47
N LEU A 60 0.86 14.06 -12.90
CA LEU A 60 -0.28 13.38 -12.29
C LEU A 60 -1.36 13.01 -13.32
N ARG A 61 -1.27 13.55 -14.55
CA ARG A 61 -2.29 13.37 -15.58
C ARG A 61 -2.51 11.90 -15.97
N ASP A 62 -1.44 11.11 -16.05
CA ASP A 62 -1.58 9.67 -16.33
C ASP A 62 -2.27 8.90 -15.19
N ARG A 63 -2.02 9.31 -13.93
CA ARG A 63 -2.69 8.71 -12.76
C ARG A 63 -4.18 9.05 -12.69
N LEU A 64 -4.57 10.21 -13.19
CA LEU A 64 -5.95 10.67 -13.23
C LEU A 64 -6.76 10.05 -14.37
N ARG A 65 -6.10 9.74 -15.50
CA ARG A 65 -6.76 9.30 -16.72
C ARG A 65 -7.45 7.95 -16.56
N LEU A 66 -8.73 7.89 -16.89
CA LEU A 66 -9.49 6.68 -17.11
C LEU A 66 -9.56 6.39 -18.63
N THR A 67 -9.54 5.11 -18.99
CA THR A 67 -9.83 4.58 -20.32
C THR A 67 -10.82 3.44 -20.18
N PRO A 68 -11.49 2.99 -21.27
CA PRO A 68 -12.36 1.81 -21.19
C PRO A 68 -11.64 0.59 -20.59
N GLU A 69 -10.37 0.36 -20.94
CA GLU A 69 -9.57 -0.75 -20.45
C GLU A 69 -9.25 -0.60 -18.96
N ARG A 70 -8.94 0.63 -18.49
CA ARG A 70 -8.70 0.89 -17.07
C ARG A 70 -9.98 0.73 -16.24
N ILE A 71 -11.14 1.15 -16.76
CA ILE A 71 -12.43 0.92 -16.09
C ILE A 71 -12.77 -0.57 -16.04
N ALA A 72 -12.54 -1.31 -17.13
CA ALA A 72 -12.69 -2.75 -17.15
C ALA A 72 -11.80 -3.44 -16.11
N ALA A 73 -10.51 -3.04 -16.02
CA ALA A 73 -9.59 -3.58 -15.03
C ALA A 73 -10.04 -3.28 -13.58
N ILE A 74 -10.55 -2.06 -13.31
CA ILE A 74 -11.13 -1.72 -11.98
C ILE A 74 -12.31 -2.66 -11.64
N ALA A 75 -13.16 -2.93 -12.62
CA ALA A 75 -14.29 -3.85 -12.42
C ALA A 75 -13.82 -5.30 -12.24
N ASP A 76 -12.78 -5.75 -12.98
CA ASP A 76 -12.18 -7.09 -12.80
C ASP A 76 -11.57 -7.24 -11.40
N ASP A 77 -10.85 -6.23 -10.90
CA ASP A 77 -10.28 -6.21 -9.56
C ASP A 77 -11.39 -6.28 -8.48
N MET A 78 -12.48 -5.55 -8.67
CA MET A 78 -13.64 -5.59 -7.77
C MET A 78 -14.31 -6.98 -7.75
N GLU A 79 -14.47 -7.62 -8.90
CA GLU A 79 -14.98 -9.00 -9.00
C GLU A 79 -14.04 -9.99 -8.33
N ALA A 80 -12.72 -9.81 -8.51
CA ALA A 80 -11.73 -10.64 -7.83
C ALA A 80 -11.87 -10.53 -6.31
N VAL A 81 -12.02 -9.31 -5.76
CA VAL A 81 -12.26 -9.10 -4.33
C VAL A 81 -13.59 -9.73 -3.88
N ALA A 82 -14.64 -9.66 -4.70
CA ALA A 82 -15.93 -10.29 -4.39
C ALA A 82 -15.81 -11.81 -4.16
N HIS A 83 -14.90 -12.48 -4.88
CA HIS A 83 -14.66 -13.92 -4.77
C HIS A 83 -13.71 -14.31 -3.65
N LEU A 84 -12.94 -13.36 -3.08
CA LEU A 84 -12.08 -13.67 -1.93
C LEU A 84 -12.90 -14.08 -0.71
N PRO A 85 -12.39 -15.00 0.13
CA PRO A 85 -13.02 -15.31 1.40
C PRO A 85 -13.01 -14.08 2.32
N SER A 86 -14.18 -13.72 2.87
CA SER A 86 -14.24 -12.65 3.85
C SER A 86 -13.58 -13.10 5.16
N PRO A 87 -12.74 -12.26 5.78
CA PRO A 87 -12.18 -12.56 7.09
C PRO A 87 -13.18 -12.33 8.24
N GLN A 88 -14.35 -11.76 7.96
CA GLN A 88 -15.37 -11.48 8.95
C GLN A 88 -15.85 -12.76 9.62
N GLY A 89 -15.79 -12.83 10.94
CA GLY A 89 -16.21 -13.99 11.71
C GLY A 89 -15.18 -15.12 11.80
N GLU A 90 -14.01 -15.00 11.17
CA GLU A 90 -12.92 -15.98 11.27
C GLU A 90 -12.54 -16.23 12.73
N GLU A 91 -12.55 -17.50 13.15
CA GLU A 91 -12.07 -17.90 14.48
C GLU A 91 -10.55 -17.98 14.46
N LEU A 92 -9.89 -17.09 15.21
CA LEU A 92 -8.43 -17.05 15.30
C LEU A 92 -7.87 -18.01 16.35
N GLU A 93 -8.62 -18.18 17.44
CA GLU A 93 -8.19 -19.02 18.56
C GLU A 93 -9.40 -19.45 19.41
N ARG A 94 -9.36 -20.68 19.94
CA ARG A 94 -10.30 -21.21 20.91
C ARG A 94 -9.57 -21.81 22.10
N ARG A 95 -10.00 -21.43 23.30
CA ARG A 95 -9.47 -21.99 24.56
C ARG A 95 -10.60 -22.39 25.48
N THR A 96 -10.55 -23.61 26.03
CA THR A 96 -11.40 -24.01 27.16
C THR A 96 -10.61 -23.92 28.45
N ARG A 97 -11.16 -23.23 29.43
CA ARG A 97 -10.51 -23.07 30.74
C ARG A 97 -10.84 -24.26 31.66
N PRO A 98 -10.02 -24.51 32.72
CA PRO A 98 -10.28 -25.61 33.65
C PRO A 98 -11.66 -25.54 34.34
N ASN A 99 -12.25 -24.35 34.49
CA ASN A 99 -13.58 -24.16 35.04
C ASN A 99 -14.72 -24.35 34.00
N GLY A 100 -14.43 -24.85 32.79
CA GLY A 100 -15.39 -25.07 31.71
C GLY A 100 -15.69 -23.87 30.84
N MET A 101 -15.23 -22.66 31.17
CA MET A 101 -15.44 -21.45 30.38
C MET A 101 -14.70 -21.57 29.02
N THR A 102 -15.40 -21.26 27.92
CA THR A 102 -14.82 -21.21 26.57
C THR A 102 -14.58 -19.78 26.15
N ILE A 103 -13.39 -19.51 25.61
CA ILE A 103 -12.95 -18.21 25.08
C ILE A 103 -12.64 -18.39 23.60
N VAL A 104 -13.31 -17.66 22.74
CA VAL A 104 -13.07 -17.65 21.29
C VAL A 104 -12.62 -16.25 20.88
N LYS A 105 -11.46 -16.16 20.23
CA LYS A 105 -10.97 -14.93 19.61
C LYS A 105 -11.45 -14.93 18.15
N ARG A 106 -12.28 -13.96 17.77
CA ARG A 106 -12.93 -13.89 16.46
C ARG A 106 -12.67 -12.57 15.78
N ARG A 107 -12.40 -12.59 14.46
CA ARG A 107 -12.25 -11.38 13.65
C ARG A 107 -13.55 -10.61 13.55
N VAL A 108 -13.43 -9.28 13.57
CA VAL A 108 -14.52 -8.33 13.38
C VAL A 108 -14.03 -7.15 12.53
N PRO A 109 -14.92 -6.47 11.78
CA PRO A 109 -14.58 -5.20 11.12
C PRO A 109 -14.02 -4.18 12.11
N PHE A 110 -13.27 -3.20 11.64
CA PHE A 110 -12.96 -2.00 12.43
C PHE A 110 -14.23 -1.21 12.75
N GLY A 111 -15.12 -1.09 11.78
CA GLY A 111 -16.35 -0.31 11.84
C GLY A 111 -16.39 0.72 10.72
N VAL A 112 -15.78 1.90 10.90
CA VAL A 112 -15.69 2.95 9.89
C VAL A 112 -14.23 3.23 9.54
N VAL A 113 -13.86 3.03 8.29
CA VAL A 113 -12.53 3.34 7.75
C VAL A 113 -12.57 4.66 7.02
N GLY A 114 -11.83 5.65 7.51
CA GLY A 114 -11.57 6.90 6.82
C GLY A 114 -10.43 6.76 5.83
N MET A 115 -10.59 7.24 4.61
CA MET A 115 -9.54 7.25 3.61
C MET A 115 -9.31 8.65 3.07
N ILE A 116 -8.05 9.05 2.95
CA ILE A 116 -7.64 10.29 2.31
C ILE A 116 -6.73 9.94 1.15
N CYS A 117 -7.12 10.28 -0.09
CA CYS A 117 -6.32 9.98 -1.27
C CYS A 117 -6.16 11.20 -2.19
N GLU A 118 -5.03 11.20 -2.92
CA GLU A 118 -4.75 12.13 -4.01
C GLU A 118 -5.36 11.63 -5.33
N ALA A 119 -5.16 12.37 -6.42
CA ALA A 119 -5.70 12.18 -7.77
C ALA A 119 -5.59 10.76 -8.35
N ARG A 120 -6.45 9.85 -7.91
CA ARG A 120 -6.51 8.45 -8.38
C ARG A 120 -7.96 7.93 -8.34
N PRO A 121 -8.74 8.06 -9.42
CA PRO A 121 -10.14 7.63 -9.43
C PRO A 121 -10.34 6.13 -9.12
N ASN A 122 -9.41 5.26 -9.55
CA ASN A 122 -9.48 3.83 -9.25
C ASN A 122 -9.51 3.52 -7.75
N VAL A 123 -8.83 4.33 -6.92
CA VAL A 123 -8.76 4.13 -5.46
C VAL A 123 -10.15 4.18 -4.82
N THR A 124 -11.09 4.94 -5.41
CA THR A 124 -12.48 5.00 -4.94
C THR A 124 -13.17 3.63 -5.00
N ALA A 125 -12.99 2.89 -6.09
CA ALA A 125 -13.52 1.55 -6.24
C ALA A 125 -12.76 0.51 -5.41
N ASP A 126 -11.42 0.61 -5.36
CA ASP A 126 -10.57 -0.31 -4.60
C ASP A 126 -10.94 -0.30 -3.11
N ILE A 127 -11.05 0.91 -2.54
CA ILE A 127 -11.40 1.10 -1.12
C ILE A 127 -12.81 0.61 -0.83
N PHE A 128 -13.77 0.95 -1.69
CA PHE A 128 -15.14 0.44 -1.56
C PHE A 128 -15.12 -1.09 -1.49
N SER A 129 -14.45 -1.74 -2.44
CA SER A 129 -14.40 -3.20 -2.53
C SER A 129 -13.86 -3.83 -1.25
N LEU A 130 -12.72 -3.34 -0.76
CA LEU A 130 -12.05 -3.88 0.42
C LEU A 130 -12.84 -3.62 1.70
N CYS A 131 -13.40 -2.41 1.87
CA CYS A 131 -14.20 -2.07 3.04
C CYS A 131 -15.50 -2.85 3.08
N ILE A 132 -16.27 -2.87 1.99
CA ILE A 132 -17.55 -3.60 1.95
C ILE A 132 -17.32 -5.10 2.17
N LYS A 133 -16.33 -5.71 1.50
CA LYS A 133 -16.03 -7.15 1.65
C LYS A 133 -15.68 -7.55 3.09
N THR A 134 -15.15 -6.62 3.87
CA THR A 134 -14.76 -6.83 5.28
C THR A 134 -15.82 -6.39 6.29
N GLY A 135 -16.97 -5.89 5.82
CA GLY A 135 -18.05 -5.39 6.69
C GLY A 135 -17.78 -4.02 7.32
N ASN A 136 -16.85 -3.24 6.74
CA ASN A 136 -16.55 -1.87 7.16
C ASN A 136 -17.33 -0.85 6.33
N ALA A 137 -17.87 0.17 6.95
CA ALA A 137 -18.23 1.39 6.25
C ALA A 137 -16.98 2.19 5.89
N CYS A 138 -17.04 2.95 4.81
CA CYS A 138 -15.94 3.77 4.33
C CYS A 138 -16.34 5.23 4.21
N VAL A 139 -15.49 6.13 4.69
CA VAL A 139 -15.57 7.57 4.47
C VAL A 139 -14.37 7.99 3.65
N LEU A 140 -14.59 8.32 2.38
CA LEU A 140 -13.55 8.70 1.44
C LEU A 140 -13.46 10.21 1.27
N LYS A 141 -12.26 10.77 1.46
CA LYS A 141 -11.89 12.11 1.01
C LYS A 141 -10.95 11.99 -0.19
N GLY A 142 -11.50 12.13 -1.39
CA GLY A 142 -10.74 12.14 -2.64
C GLY A 142 -10.04 13.47 -2.92
N GLY A 143 -9.04 13.45 -3.80
CA GLY A 143 -8.38 14.66 -4.30
C GLY A 143 -9.32 15.52 -5.14
N GLY A 144 -9.15 16.84 -5.08
CA GLY A 144 -9.92 17.78 -5.88
C GLY A 144 -9.77 17.56 -7.39
N ASP A 145 -8.58 17.13 -7.81
CA ASP A 145 -8.25 16.85 -9.21
C ASP A 145 -9.07 15.69 -9.83
N ALA A 146 -9.62 14.79 -9.02
CA ALA A 146 -10.44 13.66 -9.46
C ALA A 146 -11.91 13.80 -9.05
N ARG A 147 -12.38 15.01 -8.78
CA ARG A 147 -13.69 15.25 -8.19
C ARG A 147 -14.83 14.65 -8.99
N HIS A 148 -14.91 14.96 -10.28
CA HIS A 148 -16.01 14.51 -11.14
C HIS A 148 -15.99 12.99 -11.34
N SER A 149 -14.80 12.42 -11.51
CA SER A 149 -14.61 10.97 -11.60
C SER A 149 -15.06 10.26 -10.32
N ASN A 150 -14.63 10.75 -9.15
CA ASN A 150 -15.01 10.19 -7.86
C ASN A 150 -16.52 10.28 -7.59
N GLU A 151 -17.16 11.42 -7.91
CA GLU A 151 -18.61 11.61 -7.79
C GLU A 151 -19.37 10.65 -8.71
N ALA A 152 -18.92 10.47 -9.95
CA ALA A 152 -19.54 9.54 -10.89
C ALA A 152 -19.41 8.08 -10.47
N ILE A 153 -18.24 7.65 -9.98
CA ILE A 153 -18.02 6.32 -9.44
C ILE A 153 -18.88 6.12 -8.19
N ALA A 154 -18.84 7.04 -7.23
CA ALA A 154 -19.60 6.95 -5.98
C ALA A 154 -21.11 6.78 -6.23
N ALA A 155 -21.68 7.47 -7.24
CA ALA A 155 -23.08 7.33 -7.58
C ALA A 155 -23.46 5.88 -8.00
N LEU A 156 -22.58 5.20 -8.74
CA LEU A 156 -22.77 3.79 -9.13
C LEU A 156 -22.60 2.85 -7.93
N LEU A 157 -21.65 3.14 -7.03
CA LEU A 157 -21.45 2.36 -5.82
C LEU A 157 -22.67 2.45 -4.87
N HIS A 158 -23.24 3.65 -4.73
CA HIS A 158 -24.50 3.85 -3.98
C HIS A 158 -25.67 3.08 -4.62
N GLU A 159 -25.76 3.05 -5.96
CA GLU A 159 -26.76 2.26 -6.66
C GLU A 159 -26.63 0.76 -6.34
N ALA A 160 -25.40 0.23 -6.36
CA ALA A 160 -25.13 -1.15 -5.99
C ALA A 160 -25.50 -1.46 -4.53
N LEU A 161 -25.21 -0.58 -3.59
CA LEU A 161 -25.60 -0.73 -2.17
C LEU A 161 -27.12 -0.78 -2.02
N ARG A 162 -27.84 0.19 -2.63
CA ARG A 162 -29.31 0.24 -2.56
C ARG A 162 -29.97 -0.98 -3.18
N SER A 163 -29.45 -1.50 -4.29
CA SER A 163 -30.03 -2.68 -4.96
C SER A 163 -29.99 -3.94 -4.10
N GLU A 164 -28.98 -4.05 -3.24
CA GLU A 164 -28.85 -5.14 -2.28
C GLU A 164 -29.48 -4.79 -0.90
N GLY A 165 -30.17 -3.62 -0.80
CA GLY A 165 -30.81 -3.16 0.44
C GLY A 165 -29.80 -2.85 1.55
N ILE A 166 -28.59 -2.44 1.19
CA ILE A 166 -27.58 -1.94 2.12
C ILE A 166 -27.68 -0.42 2.17
N ASP A 167 -27.51 0.16 3.35
CA ASP A 167 -27.53 1.61 3.55
C ASP A 167 -26.40 2.25 2.71
N GLU A 168 -26.75 3.23 1.88
CA GLU A 168 -25.78 3.91 1.01
C GLU A 168 -24.68 4.64 1.79
N HIS A 169 -24.91 5.00 3.06
CA HIS A 169 -23.88 5.58 3.92
C HIS A 169 -22.78 4.58 4.35
N ALA A 170 -22.91 3.31 3.96
CA ALA A 170 -21.80 2.36 4.03
C ALA A 170 -20.59 2.82 3.17
N PHE A 171 -20.84 3.69 2.18
CA PHE A 171 -19.82 4.41 1.45
C PHE A 171 -20.16 5.90 1.39
N THR A 172 -19.36 6.75 2.01
CA THR A 172 -19.56 8.20 2.06
C THR A 172 -18.39 8.91 1.37
N LEU A 173 -18.67 9.61 0.27
CA LEU A 173 -17.72 10.50 -0.38
C LEU A 173 -17.84 11.90 0.23
N LEU A 174 -16.77 12.39 0.86
CA LEU A 174 -16.71 13.75 1.40
C LEU A 174 -16.49 14.79 0.28
N PRO A 175 -16.93 16.04 0.50
CA PRO A 175 -16.56 17.16 -0.37
C PRO A 175 -15.05 17.26 -0.56
N SER A 176 -14.62 17.74 -1.74
CA SER A 176 -13.19 17.82 -2.09
C SER A 176 -12.46 19.01 -1.48
N ASP A 177 -13.11 19.79 -0.61
CA ASP A 177 -12.52 20.94 0.08
C ASP A 177 -11.49 20.56 1.16
N HIS A 178 -10.73 21.55 1.65
CA HIS A 178 -9.75 21.33 2.70
C HIS A 178 -10.38 21.13 4.10
N ALA A 179 -11.57 21.67 4.34
CA ALA A 179 -12.25 21.57 5.63
C ALA A 179 -12.66 20.13 5.93
N SER A 180 -13.03 19.36 4.91
CA SER A 180 -13.40 17.95 5.01
C SER A 180 -12.23 17.06 5.50
N VAL A 181 -10.97 17.40 5.15
CA VAL A 181 -9.78 16.71 5.68
C VAL A 181 -9.69 16.89 7.19
N GLY A 182 -9.73 18.15 7.65
CA GLY A 182 -9.69 18.46 9.08
C GLY A 182 -10.85 17.82 9.86
N ALA A 183 -12.06 17.81 9.28
CA ALA A 183 -13.21 17.15 9.85
C ALA A 183 -13.00 15.64 10.01
N LEU A 184 -12.49 14.97 8.97
CA LEU A 184 -12.22 13.53 9.01
C LEU A 184 -11.14 13.17 10.03
N LEU A 185 -10.04 13.93 10.10
CA LEU A 185 -8.95 13.71 11.04
C LEU A 185 -9.37 13.87 12.52
N ASN A 186 -10.44 14.64 12.75
CA ASN A 186 -11.01 14.90 14.08
C ASN A 186 -12.31 14.13 14.38
N ALA A 187 -12.73 13.20 13.53
CA ALA A 187 -13.98 12.45 13.64
C ALA A 187 -13.94 11.35 14.72
N VAL A 188 -13.38 11.66 15.90
CA VAL A 188 -13.26 10.73 17.04
C VAL A 188 -14.63 10.26 17.49
N GLY A 189 -14.79 8.94 17.66
CA GLY A 189 -16.04 8.29 18.04
C GLY A 189 -16.95 7.94 16.83
N TYR A 190 -16.68 8.47 15.66
CA TYR A 190 -17.39 8.14 14.43
C TYR A 190 -16.54 7.31 13.47
N VAL A 191 -15.26 7.63 13.32
CA VAL A 191 -14.29 6.94 12.46
C VAL A 191 -13.30 6.20 13.33
N ASP A 192 -13.06 4.92 13.02
CA ASP A 192 -12.23 4.04 13.85
C ASP A 192 -10.74 4.10 13.45
N VAL A 193 -10.46 4.33 12.17
CA VAL A 193 -9.10 4.44 11.63
C VAL A 193 -9.09 5.28 10.36
N VAL A 194 -8.01 6.04 10.15
CA VAL A 194 -7.75 6.78 8.90
C VAL A 194 -6.52 6.19 8.20
N ILE A 195 -6.61 5.99 6.88
CA ILE A 195 -5.53 5.48 6.03
C ILE A 195 -5.25 6.53 4.95
N PRO A 196 -4.12 7.25 5.01
CA PRO A 196 -3.71 8.17 3.94
C PRO A 196 -3.10 7.40 2.75
N ARG A 197 -3.41 7.83 1.52
CA ARG A 197 -2.86 7.34 0.25
C ARG A 197 -2.39 8.49 -0.62
N GLY A 198 -1.11 8.77 -0.63
CA GLY A 198 -0.53 9.88 -1.41
C GLY A 198 0.95 10.03 -1.19
N GLY A 199 1.48 11.19 -1.52
CA GLY A 199 2.89 11.52 -1.31
C GLY A 199 3.26 11.65 0.17
N ALA A 200 4.58 11.62 0.47
CA ALA A 200 5.12 11.69 1.83
C ALA A 200 4.60 12.91 2.62
N GLY A 201 4.34 14.03 1.93
CA GLY A 201 3.78 15.25 2.55
C GLY A 201 2.38 15.04 3.13
N LEU A 202 1.49 14.38 2.37
CA LEU A 202 0.13 14.06 2.82
C LEU A 202 0.18 13.08 4.02
N ILE A 203 1.00 12.03 3.91
CA ILE A 203 1.11 11.01 4.96
C ILE A 203 1.60 11.65 6.25
N ARG A 204 2.64 12.48 6.19
CA ARG A 204 3.16 13.24 7.35
C ARG A 204 2.09 14.15 7.94
N PHE A 205 1.40 14.92 7.10
CA PHE A 205 0.34 15.82 7.54
C PHE A 205 -0.76 15.06 8.30
N VAL A 206 -1.23 13.94 7.76
CA VAL A 206 -2.26 13.11 8.42
C VAL A 206 -1.76 12.59 9.75
N ARG A 207 -0.54 12.04 9.81
CA ARG A 207 0.06 11.51 11.04
C ARG A 207 0.17 12.58 12.15
N GLU A 208 0.55 13.81 11.79
CA GLU A 208 0.78 14.89 12.76
C GLU A 208 -0.50 15.59 13.21
N ASN A 209 -1.58 15.48 12.45
CA ASN A 209 -2.82 16.24 12.71
C ASN A 209 -4.03 15.37 13.04
N ALA A 210 -3.96 14.05 12.89
CA ALA A 210 -5.07 13.17 13.18
C ALA A 210 -5.25 12.93 14.69
N ARG A 211 -6.49 13.00 15.14
CA ARG A 211 -6.93 12.54 16.47
C ARG A 211 -7.56 11.13 16.39
N VAL A 212 -7.97 10.72 15.21
CA VAL A 212 -8.38 9.34 14.90
C VAL A 212 -7.11 8.50 14.70
N PRO A 213 -7.07 7.23 15.12
CA PRO A 213 -5.95 6.33 14.82
C PRO A 213 -5.61 6.31 13.33
N VAL A 214 -4.31 6.26 13.00
CA VAL A 214 -3.83 6.27 11.61
C VAL A 214 -3.05 5.00 11.32
N ILE A 215 -3.31 4.39 10.16
CA ILE A 215 -2.43 3.37 9.58
C ILE A 215 -1.71 4.04 8.40
N GLU A 216 -0.40 4.26 8.55
CA GLU A 216 0.40 4.92 7.52
C GLU A 216 0.76 3.94 6.40
N THR A 217 0.59 4.39 5.15
CA THR A 217 1.23 3.77 4.00
C THR A 217 2.53 4.53 3.73
N GLY A 218 3.67 3.92 4.03
CA GLY A 218 4.96 4.62 3.98
C GLY A 218 5.47 4.88 2.56
N ALA A 219 6.36 5.87 2.41
CA ALA A 219 7.24 5.99 1.25
C ALA A 219 8.17 4.76 1.18
N GLY A 220 8.59 4.38 0.00
CA GLY A 220 9.47 3.23 -0.21
C GLY A 220 10.90 3.68 -0.50
N ILE A 221 11.76 3.83 0.52
CA ILE A 221 13.20 3.92 0.31
C ILE A 221 13.77 2.52 0.46
N VAL A 222 14.06 1.88 -0.67
CA VAL A 222 14.30 0.43 -0.78
C VAL A 222 15.76 0.14 -1.07
N HIS A 223 16.36 -0.81 -0.32
CA HIS A 223 17.74 -1.21 -0.52
C HIS A 223 17.84 -2.66 -0.98
N THR A 224 18.86 -2.94 -1.78
CA THR A 224 19.36 -4.30 -2.03
C THR A 224 20.84 -4.36 -1.69
N TYR A 225 21.22 -5.20 -0.74
CA TYR A 225 22.60 -5.47 -0.41
C TYR A 225 23.15 -6.63 -1.22
N PHE A 226 24.15 -6.38 -2.05
CA PHE A 226 24.93 -7.39 -2.74
C PHE A 226 26.14 -7.77 -1.88
N ASP A 227 26.05 -8.93 -1.23
CA ASP A 227 27.02 -9.42 -0.27
C ASP A 227 28.29 -9.94 -0.94
N ARG A 228 29.37 -10.12 -0.14
CA ARG A 228 30.62 -10.74 -0.57
C ARG A 228 30.38 -12.11 -1.21
N ASP A 229 29.48 -12.91 -0.65
CA ASP A 229 29.13 -14.25 -1.11
C ASP A 229 27.92 -14.25 -2.06
N GLY A 230 27.58 -13.11 -2.69
CA GLY A 230 26.48 -12.97 -3.64
C GLY A 230 26.75 -13.65 -4.96
N ASP A 231 25.75 -14.36 -5.52
CA ASP A 231 25.80 -14.86 -6.89
C ASP A 231 25.55 -13.72 -7.88
N LEU A 232 26.48 -13.51 -8.81
CA LEU A 232 26.44 -12.39 -9.75
C LEU A 232 25.24 -12.43 -10.68
N ALA A 233 24.89 -13.61 -11.19
CA ALA A 233 23.76 -13.74 -12.12
C ALA A 233 22.43 -13.47 -11.41
N LYS A 234 22.25 -13.97 -10.19
CA LYS A 234 21.08 -13.64 -9.34
C LYS A 234 21.04 -12.17 -9.01
N GLY A 235 22.17 -11.58 -8.59
CA GLY A 235 22.28 -10.17 -8.24
C GLY A 235 21.88 -9.26 -9.41
N ARG A 236 22.41 -9.53 -10.61
CA ARG A 236 22.08 -8.81 -11.82
C ARG A 236 20.58 -8.87 -12.15
N ALA A 237 19.96 -10.06 -12.04
CA ALA A 237 18.55 -10.22 -12.30
C ALA A 237 17.67 -9.52 -11.27
N VAL A 238 18.00 -9.65 -9.96
CA VAL A 238 17.29 -9.04 -8.84
C VAL A 238 17.33 -7.53 -8.91
N VAL A 239 18.54 -6.95 -9.04
CA VAL A 239 18.75 -5.49 -9.12
C VAL A 239 18.06 -4.87 -10.33
N CYS A 240 18.22 -5.50 -11.52
CA CYS A 240 17.57 -5.04 -12.74
C CYS A 240 16.04 -5.04 -12.57
N ASN A 241 15.46 -6.16 -12.15
CA ASN A 241 14.00 -6.27 -11.98
C ASN A 241 13.48 -5.30 -10.92
N ALA A 242 14.12 -5.20 -9.76
CA ALA A 242 13.71 -4.32 -8.68
C ALA A 242 13.71 -2.84 -9.10
N LYS A 243 14.65 -2.41 -9.96
CA LYS A 243 14.72 -1.02 -10.43
C LYS A 243 13.90 -0.75 -11.67
N THR A 244 13.88 -1.62 -12.66
CA THR A 244 13.40 -1.26 -14.01
C THR A 244 12.01 -1.76 -14.36
N ARG A 245 11.45 -2.72 -13.61
CA ARG A 245 10.10 -3.23 -13.87
C ARG A 245 9.04 -2.13 -13.84
N ARG A 246 9.10 -1.27 -12.82
CA ARG A 246 8.23 -0.10 -12.65
C ARG A 246 8.87 0.85 -11.64
N VAL A 247 9.36 1.98 -12.09
CA VAL A 247 10.10 2.93 -11.22
C VAL A 247 9.20 3.77 -10.30
N SER A 248 7.92 3.96 -10.68
CA SER A 248 6.99 4.86 -9.98
C SER A 248 6.21 4.22 -8.83
N VAL A 249 6.73 3.12 -8.25
CA VAL A 249 6.11 2.38 -7.14
C VAL A 249 7.05 2.29 -5.94
N CYS A 250 6.47 2.20 -4.73
CA CYS A 250 7.19 2.25 -3.46
C CYS A 250 8.09 1.03 -3.17
N ASN A 251 8.00 -0.06 -3.95
CA ASN A 251 8.87 -1.23 -3.84
C ASN A 251 10.02 -1.23 -4.84
N ALA A 252 10.16 -0.16 -5.67
CA ALA A 252 11.26 -0.02 -6.60
C ALA A 252 12.58 0.23 -5.86
N LEU A 253 13.67 -0.34 -6.36
CA LEU A 253 14.99 -0.19 -5.75
C LEU A 253 15.50 1.25 -5.84
N ASP A 254 15.91 1.84 -4.71
CA ASP A 254 16.48 3.19 -4.66
C ASP A 254 17.98 3.19 -4.32
N CYS A 255 18.45 2.20 -3.55
CA CYS A 255 19.85 2.10 -3.19
C CYS A 255 20.38 0.67 -3.33
N LEU A 256 21.39 0.48 -4.17
CA LEU A 256 22.21 -0.72 -4.20
C LEU A 256 23.37 -0.55 -3.22
N VAL A 257 23.42 -1.39 -2.20
CA VAL A 257 24.56 -1.49 -1.27
C VAL A 257 25.43 -2.65 -1.75
N ILE A 258 26.73 -2.43 -1.98
CA ILE A 258 27.64 -3.46 -2.50
C ILE A 258 28.83 -3.69 -1.55
N HIS A 259 29.16 -4.96 -1.30
CA HIS A 259 30.38 -5.29 -0.56
C HIS A 259 31.62 -4.88 -1.36
N ARG A 260 32.59 -4.24 -0.70
CA ARG A 260 33.81 -3.71 -1.32
C ARG A 260 34.57 -4.76 -2.15
N ASP A 261 34.67 -5.98 -1.67
CA ASP A 261 35.36 -7.07 -2.39
C ASP A 261 34.66 -7.48 -3.70
N ARG A 262 33.47 -6.93 -3.95
CA ARG A 262 32.66 -7.22 -5.16
C ARG A 262 32.52 -6.03 -6.08
N LEU A 263 33.31 -4.97 -5.88
CA LEU A 263 33.32 -3.79 -6.78
C LEU A 263 33.69 -4.13 -8.21
N ALA A 264 34.50 -5.17 -8.43
CA ALA A 264 34.83 -5.64 -9.79
C ALA A 264 33.60 -6.18 -10.55
N ASP A 265 32.55 -6.63 -9.83
CA ASP A 265 31.31 -7.13 -10.44
C ASP A 265 30.28 -6.01 -10.69
N LEU A 266 30.49 -4.83 -10.12
CA LEU A 266 29.52 -3.73 -10.20
C LEU A 266 29.18 -3.31 -11.64
N PRO A 267 30.13 -3.25 -12.61
CA PRO A 267 29.80 -2.98 -14.00
C PRO A 267 28.82 -3.97 -14.60
N GLU A 268 29.01 -5.28 -14.32
CA GLU A 268 28.08 -6.31 -14.81
C GLU A 268 26.73 -6.29 -14.14
N LEU A 269 26.67 -6.04 -12.83
CA LEU A 269 25.42 -5.82 -12.06
C LEU A 269 24.63 -4.66 -12.66
N CYS A 270 25.28 -3.56 -13.01
CA CYS A 270 24.65 -2.33 -13.51
C CYS A 270 24.46 -2.29 -15.03
N ALA A 271 24.98 -3.23 -15.81
CA ALA A 271 24.87 -3.22 -17.27
C ALA A 271 23.40 -3.17 -17.76
N PRO A 272 22.43 -3.91 -17.18
CA PRO A 272 21.02 -3.80 -17.58
C PRO A 272 20.40 -2.42 -17.22
N LEU A 273 20.88 -1.80 -16.17
CA LEU A 273 20.44 -0.45 -15.75
C LEU A 273 20.89 0.61 -16.75
N ALA A 274 22.12 0.49 -17.30
CA ALA A 274 22.62 1.35 -18.36
C ALA A 274 21.74 1.24 -19.62
N ALA A 275 21.34 0.03 -20.00
CA ALA A 275 20.43 -0.20 -21.12
C ALA A 275 19.05 0.44 -20.91
N ALA A 276 18.57 0.49 -19.66
CA ALA A 276 17.34 1.15 -19.26
C ALA A 276 17.53 2.67 -18.97
N ARG A 277 18.72 3.22 -19.22
CA ARG A 277 19.08 4.63 -18.99
C ARG A 277 18.85 5.11 -17.55
N VAL A 278 19.18 4.28 -16.57
CA VAL A 278 19.11 4.64 -15.15
C VAL A 278 20.30 5.56 -14.82
N THR A 279 20.05 6.72 -14.22
CA THR A 279 21.10 7.56 -13.66
C THR A 279 21.59 6.95 -12.34
N VAL A 280 22.88 6.72 -12.22
CA VAL A 280 23.52 6.14 -11.03
C VAL A 280 24.28 7.22 -10.25
N TYR A 281 23.87 7.42 -8.99
CA TYR A 281 24.58 8.23 -8.01
C TYR A 281 25.48 7.32 -7.16
N ALA A 282 26.77 7.30 -7.43
CA ALA A 282 27.73 6.37 -6.82
C ALA A 282 28.63 7.05 -5.80
N ASP A 283 28.95 6.38 -4.68
CA ASP A 283 30.03 6.84 -3.80
C ASP A 283 31.38 6.76 -4.52
N ALA A 284 32.45 7.26 -3.90
CA ALA A 284 33.73 7.39 -4.55
C ALA A 284 34.32 6.06 -5.07
N GLU A 285 34.16 4.98 -4.31
CA GLU A 285 34.67 3.64 -4.69
C GLU A 285 33.82 3.01 -5.82
N ALA A 286 32.51 3.09 -5.72
CA ALA A 286 31.58 2.62 -6.74
C ALA A 286 31.69 3.47 -8.03
N PHE A 287 31.86 4.79 -7.91
CA PHE A 287 32.08 5.67 -9.05
C PHE A 287 33.35 5.30 -9.82
N ALA A 288 34.45 5.04 -9.12
CA ALA A 288 35.71 4.60 -9.74
C ALA A 288 35.54 3.22 -10.44
N ALA A 289 34.79 2.29 -9.83
CA ALA A 289 34.55 0.96 -10.41
C ALA A 289 33.64 1.01 -11.67
N LEU A 290 32.71 1.95 -11.73
CA LEU A 290 31.83 2.16 -12.89
C LEU A 290 32.47 3.03 -13.98
N GLY A 291 33.54 3.77 -13.66
CA GLY A 291 34.24 4.64 -14.60
C GLY A 291 34.72 3.91 -15.86
N GLY A 292 34.30 4.38 -17.05
CA GLY A 292 34.58 3.75 -18.34
C GLY A 292 33.74 2.50 -18.67
N HIS A 293 32.90 2.00 -17.74
CA HIS A 293 32.04 0.84 -17.91
C HIS A 293 30.53 1.19 -17.88
N TYR A 294 30.18 2.36 -17.39
CA TYR A 294 28.82 2.89 -17.36
C TYR A 294 28.75 4.18 -18.19
N PRO A 295 27.62 4.51 -18.86
CA PRO A 295 27.51 5.73 -19.65
C PRO A 295 27.84 6.97 -18.80
N ALA A 296 28.76 7.80 -19.29
CA ALA A 296 29.27 8.96 -18.52
C ALA A 296 28.19 10.02 -18.25
N ASP A 297 27.18 10.11 -19.12
CA ASP A 297 26.02 11.01 -18.96
C ASP A 297 24.99 10.51 -17.93
N LEU A 298 25.14 9.29 -17.42
CA LEU A 298 24.27 8.64 -16.45
C LEU A 298 24.98 8.27 -15.15
N LEU A 299 26.25 8.68 -14.97
CA LEU A 299 27.05 8.38 -13.79
C LEU A 299 27.44 9.67 -13.07
N GLU A 300 26.97 9.81 -11.85
CA GLU A 300 27.19 10.99 -11.01
C GLU A 300 27.72 10.60 -9.62
N HIS A 301 28.38 11.54 -8.94
CA HIS A 301 28.79 11.34 -7.55
C HIS A 301 27.57 11.43 -6.61
N ALA A 302 27.44 10.46 -5.71
CA ALA A 302 26.43 10.49 -4.68
C ALA A 302 26.71 11.59 -3.64
N SER A 303 25.66 12.27 -3.21
CA SER A 303 25.61 12.99 -1.93
C SER A 303 24.91 12.14 -0.87
N GLU A 304 25.03 12.54 0.39
CA GLU A 304 24.37 11.84 1.52
C GLU A 304 22.85 11.75 1.36
N GLU A 305 22.25 12.75 0.75
CA GLU A 305 20.81 12.84 0.51
C GLU A 305 20.30 11.76 -0.45
N HIS A 306 21.10 11.37 -1.45
CA HIS A 306 20.71 10.35 -2.42
C HIS A 306 20.44 8.99 -1.78
N PHE A 307 21.12 8.64 -0.67
CA PHE A 307 20.93 7.37 0.01
C PHE A 307 19.61 7.25 0.78
N GLY A 308 18.97 8.40 1.10
CA GLY A 308 17.68 8.47 1.79
C GLY A 308 16.56 9.02 0.91
N THR A 309 16.66 8.88 -0.42
CA THR A 309 15.69 9.42 -1.38
C THR A 309 14.88 8.29 -2.03
N GLU A 310 13.55 8.41 -1.97
CA GLU A 310 12.64 7.66 -2.83
C GLU A 310 12.60 8.34 -4.20
N PHE A 311 13.29 7.79 -5.18
CA PHE A 311 13.46 8.47 -6.47
C PHE A 311 12.19 8.46 -7.34
N LEU A 312 11.40 7.40 -7.32
CA LEU A 312 10.24 7.20 -8.19
C LEU A 312 10.53 7.43 -9.69
N ASP A 313 11.79 7.23 -10.08
CA ASP A 313 12.34 7.54 -11.39
C ASP A 313 13.45 6.55 -11.75
N TYR A 314 13.96 6.61 -13.00
CA TYR A 314 15.13 5.86 -13.44
C TYR A 314 16.43 6.44 -12.82
N LYS A 315 16.50 6.40 -11.49
CA LYS A 315 17.61 6.87 -10.66
C LYS A 315 17.91 5.85 -9.58
N LEU A 316 19.18 5.66 -9.25
CA LEU A 316 19.66 4.68 -8.26
C LEU A 316 20.86 5.24 -7.52
N ALA A 317 20.88 5.13 -6.20
CA ALA A 317 22.11 5.35 -5.42
C ALA A 317 22.92 4.05 -5.30
N VAL A 318 24.26 4.14 -5.27
CA VAL A 318 25.15 3.00 -5.02
C VAL A 318 26.08 3.32 -3.86
N ARG A 319 26.05 2.46 -2.84
CA ARG A 319 26.88 2.57 -1.62
C ARG A 319 27.81 1.38 -1.48
N THR A 320 29.10 1.64 -1.29
CA THR A 320 30.11 0.62 -0.98
C THR A 320 30.24 0.44 0.53
N VAL A 321 30.32 -0.81 0.99
CA VAL A 321 30.50 -1.17 2.41
C VAL A 321 31.58 -2.24 2.56
N ALA A 322 32.26 -2.24 3.70
CA ALA A 322 33.35 -3.21 3.97
C ALA A 322 32.84 -4.50 4.66
N SER A 323 31.61 -4.50 5.18
CA SER A 323 31.06 -5.66 5.89
C SER A 323 29.53 -5.68 5.88
N PRO A 324 28.91 -6.83 6.21
CA PRO A 324 27.46 -6.91 6.43
C PRO A 324 26.95 -5.96 7.53
N GLU A 325 27.75 -5.71 8.57
CA GLU A 325 27.41 -4.80 9.67
C GLU A 325 27.30 -3.35 9.19
N GLU A 326 28.22 -2.93 8.30
CA GLU A 326 28.14 -1.59 7.67
C GLU A 326 26.89 -1.51 6.75
N ALA A 327 26.56 -2.56 6.01
CA ALA A 327 25.34 -2.60 5.21
C ALA A 327 24.09 -2.46 6.09
N LEU A 328 24.02 -3.19 7.20
CA LEU A 328 22.93 -3.11 8.17
C LEU A 328 22.83 -1.71 8.79
N ALA A 329 23.97 -1.09 9.14
CA ALA A 329 23.99 0.27 9.69
C ALA A 329 23.50 1.30 8.67
N HIS A 330 23.90 1.16 7.40
CA HIS A 330 23.45 2.01 6.30
C HIS A 330 21.93 1.88 6.11
N ILE A 331 21.41 0.66 5.98
CA ILE A 331 19.97 0.38 5.83
C ILE A 331 19.20 0.93 7.04
N ALA A 332 19.67 0.70 8.26
CA ALA A 332 19.00 1.20 9.47
C ALA A 332 18.88 2.73 9.49
N ARG A 333 19.84 3.45 8.88
CA ARG A 333 19.87 4.91 8.82
C ARG A 333 18.93 5.49 7.76
N TYR A 334 18.86 4.89 6.57
CA TYR A 334 18.22 5.49 5.40
C TYR A 334 16.90 4.82 4.99
N SER A 335 16.65 3.58 5.42
CA SER A 335 15.46 2.83 5.07
C SER A 335 14.18 3.50 5.56
N SER A 336 13.16 3.48 4.71
CA SER A 336 11.78 3.76 5.11
C SER A 336 11.11 2.59 5.86
N ARG A 337 11.81 1.46 6.02
CA ARG A 337 11.31 0.20 6.60
C ARG A 337 10.22 -0.48 5.76
N HIS A 338 10.23 -0.22 4.46
CA HIS A 338 9.28 -0.81 3.53
C HIS A 338 9.75 -2.19 3.07
N SER A 339 10.79 -2.25 2.26
CA SER A 339 11.29 -3.50 1.65
C SER A 339 12.81 -3.45 1.55
N GLU A 340 13.45 -4.50 2.05
CA GLU A 340 14.91 -4.61 2.04
C GLU A 340 15.32 -5.99 1.53
N ALA A 341 16.37 -6.07 0.72
CA ALA A 341 16.83 -7.33 0.15
C ALA A 341 18.33 -7.55 0.39
N ILE A 342 18.72 -8.81 0.45
CA ILE A 342 20.12 -9.24 0.36
C ILE A 342 20.25 -10.28 -0.75
N VAL A 343 21.36 -10.20 -1.49
CA VAL A 343 21.80 -11.23 -2.43
C VAL A 343 23.05 -11.89 -1.85
N THR A 344 22.94 -13.14 -1.42
CA THR A 344 24.01 -13.92 -0.80
C THR A 344 23.76 -15.41 -0.88
N GLU A 345 24.80 -16.21 -1.07
CA GLU A 345 24.76 -17.67 -0.95
C GLU A 345 25.15 -18.13 0.47
N ASN A 346 25.59 -17.21 1.32
CA ASN A 346 25.96 -17.51 2.71
C ASN A 346 24.72 -17.51 3.61
N LYS A 347 24.31 -18.69 4.04
CA LYS A 347 23.12 -18.89 4.91
C LYS A 347 23.22 -18.15 6.25
N GLN A 348 24.44 -18.02 6.80
CA GLN A 348 24.64 -17.33 8.07
C GLN A 348 24.42 -15.83 7.91
N THR A 349 25.01 -15.22 6.87
CA THR A 349 24.82 -13.80 6.53
C THR A 349 23.34 -13.52 6.21
N ALA A 350 22.67 -14.41 5.45
CA ALA A 350 21.24 -14.28 5.17
C ALA A 350 20.39 -14.29 6.45
N THR A 351 20.72 -15.21 7.39
CA THR A 351 20.02 -15.29 8.69
C THR A 351 20.28 -14.04 9.55
N GLN A 352 21.51 -13.55 9.58
CA GLN A 352 21.86 -12.32 10.30
C GLN A 352 21.09 -11.13 9.72
N PHE A 353 21.07 -10.97 8.40
CA PHE A 353 20.37 -9.90 7.70
C PHE A 353 18.86 -9.92 8.01
N THR A 354 18.20 -11.07 7.85
CA THR A 354 16.75 -11.19 8.07
C THR A 354 16.34 -10.97 9.53
N ARG A 355 17.23 -11.19 10.49
CA ARG A 355 16.97 -10.90 11.91
C ARG A 355 17.23 -9.45 12.28
N ALA A 356 18.23 -8.82 11.68
CA ALA A 356 18.68 -7.48 12.06
C ALA A 356 17.88 -6.37 11.35
N VAL A 357 17.44 -6.62 10.12
CA VAL A 357 16.72 -5.62 9.34
C VAL A 357 15.30 -5.43 9.86
N ASP A 358 14.98 -4.19 10.25
CA ASP A 358 13.65 -3.79 10.72
C ASP A 358 12.83 -3.19 9.57
N ALA A 359 12.37 -4.03 8.65
CA ALA A 359 11.50 -3.65 7.55
C ALA A 359 10.22 -4.50 7.51
N ALA A 360 9.20 -4.03 6.79
CA ALA A 360 7.95 -4.75 6.61
C ALA A 360 8.16 -6.04 5.81
N CYS A 361 9.01 -5.98 4.78
CA CYS A 361 9.35 -7.12 3.93
C CYS A 361 10.88 -7.24 3.82
N VAL A 362 11.42 -8.43 4.10
CA VAL A 362 12.86 -8.70 4.04
C VAL A 362 13.10 -9.91 3.13
N TYR A 363 13.91 -9.73 2.11
CA TYR A 363 14.11 -10.69 1.03
C TYR A 363 15.53 -11.27 1.01
N VAL A 364 15.65 -12.53 0.66
CA VAL A 364 16.93 -13.19 0.38
C VAL A 364 16.89 -13.74 -1.03
N ASN A 365 17.77 -13.25 -1.90
CA ASN A 365 17.87 -13.65 -3.32
C ASN A 365 16.58 -13.46 -4.15
N VAL A 366 15.75 -12.49 -3.76
CA VAL A 366 14.47 -12.17 -4.43
C VAL A 366 14.33 -10.65 -4.59
N SER A 367 13.73 -10.22 -5.69
CA SER A 367 13.47 -8.81 -5.99
C SER A 367 12.45 -8.22 -5.02
N THR A 368 12.67 -6.97 -4.58
CA THR A 368 11.71 -6.20 -3.78
C THR A 368 10.43 -5.87 -4.53
N ALA A 369 10.44 -5.99 -5.87
CA ALA A 369 9.26 -5.83 -6.72
C ALA A 369 8.10 -6.80 -6.39
N PHE A 370 8.37 -7.84 -5.60
CA PHE A 370 7.35 -8.76 -5.08
C PHE A 370 6.59 -8.23 -3.84
N THR A 371 6.95 -7.08 -3.28
CA THR A 371 6.14 -6.46 -2.22
C THR A 371 4.84 -5.89 -2.80
N ASP A 372 3.85 -6.76 -2.91
CA ASP A 372 2.57 -6.51 -3.57
C ASP A 372 1.55 -7.51 -3.05
N GLY A 373 0.33 -7.07 -2.74
CA GLY A 373 -0.71 -7.93 -2.16
C GLY A 373 -1.11 -9.10 -3.05
N ALA A 374 -1.16 -8.90 -4.38
CA ALA A 374 -1.45 -9.98 -5.32
C ALA A 374 -0.30 -11.00 -5.37
N GLN A 375 0.95 -10.53 -5.37
CA GLN A 375 2.13 -11.40 -5.34
C GLN A 375 2.25 -12.18 -4.02
N PHE A 376 1.75 -11.64 -2.93
CA PHE A 376 1.69 -12.33 -1.62
C PHE A 376 0.49 -13.28 -1.50
N GLY A 377 -0.33 -13.40 -2.56
CA GLY A 377 -1.51 -14.26 -2.54
C GLY A 377 -2.69 -13.69 -1.75
N MET A 378 -2.66 -12.39 -1.45
CA MET A 378 -3.73 -11.71 -0.72
C MET A 378 -4.90 -11.28 -1.62
N GLY A 379 -4.70 -11.32 -2.94
CA GLY A 379 -5.69 -11.02 -3.98
C GLY A 379 -5.98 -9.55 -4.22
N ALA A 380 -5.75 -8.69 -3.25
CA ALA A 380 -5.97 -7.25 -3.34
C ALA A 380 -5.11 -6.50 -2.32
N GLU A 381 -5.00 -5.17 -2.45
CA GLU A 381 -4.18 -4.35 -1.56
C GLU A 381 -4.73 -2.92 -1.44
N ILE A 382 -4.87 -2.45 -0.19
CA ILE A 382 -5.19 -1.05 0.09
C ILE A 382 -3.92 -0.17 0.19
N GLY A 383 -2.77 -0.79 0.39
CA GLY A 383 -1.46 -0.16 0.52
C GLY A 383 -0.51 -1.00 1.35
N ILE A 384 0.72 -0.50 1.50
CA ILE A 384 1.78 -1.18 2.24
C ILE A 384 2.14 -0.34 3.46
N SER A 385 1.91 -0.88 4.65
CA SER A 385 2.23 -0.21 5.91
C SER A 385 3.64 -0.53 6.37
N THR A 386 4.37 0.51 6.81
CA THR A 386 5.69 0.37 7.43
C THR A 386 5.64 0.44 8.96
N GLN A 387 4.45 0.63 9.53
CA GLN A 387 4.24 0.70 10.97
C GLN A 387 4.40 -0.68 11.63
N LYS A 388 4.72 -0.68 12.93
CA LYS A 388 4.77 -1.89 13.75
C LYS A 388 3.45 -2.18 14.48
N LEU A 389 2.64 -1.15 14.66
CA LEU A 389 1.37 -1.26 15.36
C LEU A 389 0.25 -1.55 14.36
N HIS A 390 -0.52 -2.60 14.61
CA HIS A 390 -1.53 -3.25 13.76
C HIS A 390 -0.91 -3.91 12.52
N ALA A 391 -1.29 -3.49 11.27
CA ALA A 391 -0.79 -4.08 10.05
C ALA A 391 0.60 -3.59 9.68
N ARG A 392 1.46 -4.48 9.17
CA ARG A 392 2.77 -4.18 8.62
C ARG A 392 2.98 -4.96 7.33
N GLY A 393 3.44 -4.31 6.26
CA GLY A 393 3.52 -4.88 4.93
C GLY A 393 2.25 -4.61 4.10
N PRO A 394 2.02 -5.38 3.02
CA PRO A 394 0.81 -5.28 2.23
C PRO A 394 -0.45 -5.48 3.08
N MET A 395 -1.44 -4.63 2.87
CA MET A 395 -2.70 -4.65 3.61
C MET A 395 -3.85 -5.02 2.67
N ALA A 396 -4.50 -6.15 2.95
CA ALA A 396 -5.66 -6.64 2.23
C ALA A 396 -6.89 -6.74 3.16
N LEU A 397 -7.75 -7.74 2.94
CA LEU A 397 -8.98 -7.89 3.71
C LEU A 397 -8.75 -8.13 5.20
N ARG A 398 -7.76 -8.96 5.56
CA ARG A 398 -7.48 -9.30 6.96
C ARG A 398 -6.98 -8.12 7.78
N GLU A 399 -6.20 -7.26 7.15
CA GLU A 399 -5.60 -6.07 7.75
C GLU A 399 -6.63 -4.94 7.98
N LEU A 400 -7.80 -5.02 7.34
CA LEU A 400 -8.96 -4.13 7.59
C LEU A 400 -9.90 -4.65 8.68
N THR A 401 -9.42 -5.59 9.51
CA THR A 401 -10.19 -6.18 10.60
C THR A 401 -9.42 -6.14 11.91
N SER A 402 -10.14 -6.16 13.02
CA SER A 402 -9.63 -6.40 14.35
C SER A 402 -10.18 -7.73 14.88
N TYR A 403 -10.22 -7.89 16.19
CA TYR A 403 -10.82 -9.07 16.83
C TYR A 403 -11.54 -8.70 18.12
N LYS A 404 -12.50 -9.52 18.51
CA LYS A 404 -13.10 -9.51 19.85
C LYS A 404 -13.06 -10.89 20.48
N TYR A 405 -13.21 -10.95 21.80
CA TYR A 405 -13.35 -12.20 22.52
C TYR A 405 -14.81 -12.51 22.77
N LEU A 406 -15.25 -13.71 22.39
CA LEU A 406 -16.54 -14.28 22.76
C LEU A 406 -16.29 -15.26 23.89
N ILE A 407 -16.95 -15.04 25.03
CA ILE A 407 -16.74 -15.81 26.24
C ILE A 407 -18.07 -16.43 26.63
N ALA A 408 -18.10 -17.75 26.69
CA ALA A 408 -19.27 -18.52 27.09
C ALA A 408 -18.98 -19.40 28.30
N GLY A 409 -19.95 -19.53 29.17
CA GLY A 409 -19.85 -20.34 30.38
C GLY A 409 -21.24 -20.73 30.87
N ASP A 410 -21.27 -21.36 32.06
CA ASP A 410 -22.46 -21.81 32.77
C ASP A 410 -22.41 -21.30 34.22
N GLY A 411 -22.44 -19.96 34.41
CA GLY A 411 -22.46 -19.31 35.70
C GLY A 411 -21.12 -19.23 36.47
N GLN A 412 -19.98 -19.46 35.80
CA GLN A 412 -18.67 -19.36 36.45
C GLN A 412 -18.42 -17.96 37.00
N THR A 413 -17.99 -17.87 38.25
CA THR A 413 -17.57 -16.63 38.91
C THR A 413 -16.06 -16.66 39.17
N ARG A 414 -15.46 -15.49 39.26
CA ARG A 414 -14.08 -15.35 39.72
C ARG A 414 -14.09 -15.23 41.27
N PRO A 415 -13.30 -16.08 42.00
CA PRO A 415 -13.15 -16.01 43.44
C PRO A 415 -12.55 -14.67 43.92
#